data_ea863e8ef479febcb92f620875603e4a
#
_entry.id   ea863e8ef479febcb92f620875603e4a
#
_cell.length_a   1.000
_cell.length_b   1.000
_cell.length_c   1.000
_cell.angle_alpha   90.00
_cell.angle_beta   90.00
_cell.angle_gamma   90.00
#
_symmetry.space_group_name_H-M   'P 1'
#
loop_
_entity.id
_entity.type
_entity.pdbx_description
1 polymer ?
#
loop_
_entity_poly.entity_id
_entity_poly.type
_entity_poly.pdbx_seq_one_letter_code
_entity_poly.pdbx_strand_id
1 'polypeptide(L)'
;MKLASWNVNSLKVRLPHLLDWMAEARPDVVCLQELKLEDANFPLAEIEAAGYHAAFSGQKTYNGVALLAREPITDVVCGNPHFPDEQKRLLAGTVGDVRVICAYMPNGQAVGSDKYDYKLRWLDALAGWLGEEIAAHPGLALCGDYNIAPDDRDVHDPKAWAGQILCSEPERAAFQRLLGL
;
A
#
# COMPACT_ATOMS: atom_id res chain seq x y z
N MET A 1 -17.94 0.52 -6.50
CA MET A 1 -17.06 0.10 -5.37
C MET A 1 -16.39 1.33 -4.76
N LYS A 2 -16.43 1.47 -3.44
CA LYS A 2 -15.76 2.54 -2.69
C LYS A 2 -14.47 1.98 -2.10
N LEU A 3 -13.33 2.45 -2.61
CA LEU A 3 -12.01 2.09 -2.12
C LEU A 3 -11.45 3.17 -1.20
N ALA A 4 -10.75 2.78 -0.15
CA ALA A 4 -10.03 3.69 0.73
C ALA A 4 -8.61 3.18 0.97
N SER A 5 -7.68 4.09 1.22
CA SER A 5 -6.30 3.78 1.60
C SER A 5 -5.89 4.64 2.77
N TRP A 6 -5.25 4.05 3.78
CA TRP A 6 -4.78 4.75 4.97
C TRP A 6 -3.50 4.14 5.53
N ASN A 7 -2.42 4.92 5.57
CA ASN A 7 -1.27 4.59 6.39
C ASN A 7 -1.61 4.87 7.85
N VAL A 8 -1.86 3.80 8.62
CA VAL A 8 -2.35 3.89 10.01
C VAL A 8 -1.23 4.17 11.03
N ASN A 9 0.02 4.07 10.62
CA ASN A 9 1.17 4.26 11.52
C ASN A 9 0.94 3.59 12.89
N SER A 10 0.77 2.29 12.90
CA SER A 10 0.36 1.37 13.96
C SER A 10 -1.17 1.12 14.03
N LEU A 11 -1.57 -0.04 13.54
CA LEU A 11 -2.97 -0.48 13.61
C LEU A 11 -3.48 -0.58 15.05
N LYS A 12 -2.67 -1.08 15.96
CA LYS A 12 -3.05 -1.17 17.39
C LYS A 12 -3.50 0.17 17.97
N VAL A 13 -2.83 1.26 17.59
CA VAL A 13 -3.15 2.61 18.07
C VAL A 13 -4.38 3.19 17.39
N ARG A 14 -4.58 2.85 16.11
CA ARG A 14 -5.64 3.44 15.25
C ARG A 14 -6.89 2.60 15.13
N LEU A 15 -6.90 1.37 15.68
CA LEU A 15 -8.02 0.46 15.53
C LEU A 15 -9.38 1.07 15.92
N PRO A 16 -9.54 1.76 17.05
CA PRO A 16 -10.84 2.37 17.38
C PRO A 16 -11.29 3.39 16.32
N HIS A 17 -10.38 4.27 15.88
CA HIS A 17 -10.68 5.28 14.85
C HIS A 17 -11.01 4.63 13.50
N LEU A 18 -10.33 3.53 13.15
CA LEU A 18 -10.61 2.78 11.93
C LEU A 18 -12.02 2.19 11.97
N LEU A 19 -12.39 1.54 13.07
CA LEU A 19 -13.71 0.91 13.23
C LEU A 19 -14.83 1.96 13.21
N ASP A 20 -14.67 3.07 13.93
CA ASP A 20 -15.64 4.17 13.94
C ASP A 20 -15.83 4.75 12.53
N TRP A 21 -14.73 5.02 11.84
CA TRP A 21 -14.78 5.55 10.48
C TRP A 21 -15.40 4.54 9.48
N MET A 22 -15.06 3.26 9.60
CA MET A 22 -15.65 2.21 8.74
C MET A 22 -17.16 2.07 8.96
N ALA A 23 -17.64 2.21 10.19
CA ALA A 23 -19.07 2.18 10.51
C ALA A 23 -19.84 3.35 9.84
N GLU A 24 -19.22 4.53 9.79
CA GLU A 24 -19.81 5.73 9.17
C GLU A 24 -19.67 5.71 7.64
N ALA A 25 -18.43 5.61 7.14
CA ALA A 25 -18.11 5.74 5.72
C ALA A 25 -18.52 4.54 4.89
N ARG A 26 -18.56 3.35 5.49
CA ARG A 26 -18.91 2.06 4.89
C ARG A 26 -18.20 1.83 3.55
N PRO A 27 -16.86 1.86 3.52
CA PRO A 27 -16.11 1.53 2.32
C PRO A 27 -16.32 0.06 1.93
N ASP A 28 -16.23 -0.24 0.64
CA ASP A 28 -16.27 -1.64 0.17
C ASP A 28 -14.93 -2.33 0.43
N VAL A 29 -13.81 -1.60 0.22
CA VAL A 29 -12.45 -2.08 0.51
C VAL A 29 -11.62 -1.00 1.18
N VAL A 30 -10.78 -1.40 2.15
CA VAL A 30 -9.80 -0.54 2.82
C VAL A 30 -8.41 -1.16 2.69
N CYS A 31 -7.47 -0.39 2.17
CA CYS A 31 -6.05 -0.73 2.10
C CYS A 31 -5.32 -0.06 3.26
N LEU A 32 -4.66 -0.84 4.12
CA LEU A 32 -3.92 -0.31 5.27
C LEU A 32 -2.42 -0.49 5.08
N GLN A 33 -1.64 0.49 5.50
CA GLN A 33 -0.19 0.47 5.51
C GLN A 33 0.34 0.79 6.91
N GLU A 34 1.55 0.34 7.20
CA GLU A 34 2.21 0.47 8.50
C GLU A 34 1.42 -0.12 9.67
N LEU A 35 1.02 -1.39 9.54
CA LEU A 35 0.34 -2.12 10.63
C LEU A 35 1.19 -2.18 11.90
N LYS A 36 2.53 -2.33 11.75
CA LYS A 36 3.54 -2.41 12.84
C LYS A 36 3.24 -3.49 13.87
N LEU A 37 2.65 -4.61 13.43
CA LEU A 37 2.34 -5.79 14.24
C LEU A 37 2.55 -7.05 13.42
N GLU A 38 2.82 -8.15 14.10
CA GLU A 38 2.90 -9.49 13.51
C GLU A 38 1.51 -10.05 13.26
N ASP A 39 1.38 -10.98 12.32
CA ASP A 39 0.10 -11.60 11.95
C ASP A 39 -0.66 -12.19 13.16
N ALA A 40 0.06 -12.78 14.11
CA ALA A 40 -0.53 -13.33 15.33
C ALA A 40 -1.22 -12.27 16.23
N ASN A 41 -0.90 -11.00 16.04
CA ASN A 41 -1.47 -9.88 16.81
C ASN A 41 -2.47 -9.05 15.99
N PHE A 42 -2.82 -9.51 14.79
CA PHE A 42 -3.80 -8.80 13.96
C PHE A 42 -5.20 -8.89 14.60
N PRO A 43 -5.94 -7.77 14.73
CA PRO A 43 -7.24 -7.73 15.40
C PRO A 43 -8.37 -8.29 14.50
N LEU A 44 -8.23 -9.56 14.09
CA LEU A 44 -9.14 -10.19 13.12
C LEU A 44 -10.58 -10.24 13.64
N ALA A 45 -10.76 -10.58 14.91
CA ALA A 45 -12.10 -10.72 15.49
C ALA A 45 -12.86 -9.39 15.51
N GLU A 46 -12.19 -8.27 15.79
CA GLU A 46 -12.76 -6.92 15.79
C GLU A 46 -13.14 -6.48 14.38
N ILE A 47 -12.30 -6.81 13.38
CA ILE A 47 -12.56 -6.52 11.96
C ILE A 47 -13.75 -7.34 11.45
N GLU A 48 -13.80 -8.63 11.77
CA GLU A 48 -14.92 -9.50 11.40
C GLU A 48 -16.23 -9.07 12.08
N ALA A 49 -16.18 -8.68 13.34
CA ALA A 49 -17.34 -8.13 14.06
C ALA A 49 -17.85 -6.82 13.43
N ALA A 50 -16.99 -6.05 12.79
CA ALA A 50 -17.35 -4.86 12.01
C ALA A 50 -17.93 -5.19 10.61
N GLY A 51 -18.00 -6.47 10.23
CA GLY A 51 -18.57 -6.94 8.97
C GLY A 51 -17.60 -6.93 7.80
N TYR A 52 -16.28 -7.06 8.05
CA TYR A 52 -15.25 -7.09 7.03
C TYR A 52 -14.45 -8.40 7.09
N HIS A 53 -14.15 -8.94 5.92
CA HIS A 53 -13.10 -9.92 5.72
C HIS A 53 -11.74 -9.23 5.73
N ALA A 54 -10.67 -9.96 6.10
CA ALA A 54 -9.32 -9.41 6.10
C ALA A 54 -8.31 -10.36 5.46
N ALA A 55 -7.41 -9.79 4.66
CA ALA A 55 -6.15 -10.39 4.27
C ALA A 55 -5.03 -9.45 4.74
N PHE A 56 -3.96 -10.00 5.31
CA PHE A 56 -2.90 -9.19 5.90
C PHE A 56 -1.54 -9.89 5.84
N SER A 57 -0.49 -9.08 5.87
CA SER A 57 0.90 -9.51 5.95
C SER A 57 1.62 -8.56 6.89
N GLY A 58 1.79 -8.98 8.12
CA GLY A 58 2.31 -8.17 9.22
C GLY A 58 3.80 -8.34 9.43
N GLN A 59 4.40 -7.33 10.08
CA GLN A 59 5.79 -7.34 10.49
C GLN A 59 5.93 -6.59 11.82
N LYS A 60 6.72 -7.15 12.73
CA LYS A 60 6.96 -6.55 14.03
C LYS A 60 7.64 -5.19 13.90
N THR A 61 7.12 -4.20 14.60
CA THR A 61 7.69 -2.84 14.74
C THR A 61 7.60 -1.97 13.48
N TYR A 62 7.75 -2.53 12.28
CA TYR A 62 7.80 -1.81 11.01
C TYR A 62 6.85 -2.42 9.99
N ASN A 63 6.55 -1.68 8.91
CA ASN A 63 5.83 -2.17 7.74
C ASN A 63 4.48 -2.83 8.07
N GLY A 64 4.08 -3.80 7.26
CA GLY A 64 2.80 -4.50 7.37
C GLY A 64 1.70 -3.82 6.56
N VAL A 65 0.98 -4.62 5.79
CA VAL A 65 -0.12 -4.18 4.93
C VAL A 65 -1.33 -5.07 5.11
N ALA A 66 -2.53 -4.51 4.93
CA ALA A 66 -3.77 -5.29 4.96
C ALA A 66 -4.78 -4.79 3.93
N LEU A 67 -5.62 -5.72 3.49
CA LEU A 67 -6.87 -5.48 2.78
C LEU A 67 -8.02 -5.87 3.70
N LEU A 68 -8.96 -4.96 3.91
CA LEU A 68 -10.23 -5.24 4.56
C LEU A 68 -11.33 -5.06 3.53
N ALA A 69 -12.25 -6.00 3.41
CA ALA A 69 -13.32 -5.93 2.42
C ALA A 69 -14.64 -6.44 2.97
N ARG A 70 -15.76 -5.86 2.51
CA ARG A 70 -17.11 -6.30 2.88
C ARG A 70 -17.48 -7.63 2.21
N GLU A 71 -16.92 -7.91 1.04
CA GLU A 71 -17.01 -9.19 0.36
C GLU A 71 -15.78 -10.06 0.60
N PRO A 72 -15.86 -11.38 0.41
CA PRO A 72 -14.69 -12.25 0.53
C PRO A 72 -13.52 -11.80 -0.37
N ILE A 73 -12.31 -11.94 0.15
CA ILE A 73 -11.07 -11.64 -0.57
C ILE A 73 -10.50 -12.96 -1.09
N THR A 74 -10.35 -13.08 -2.40
CA THR A 74 -9.80 -14.27 -3.06
C THR A 74 -8.46 -13.97 -3.73
N ASP A 75 -7.76 -15.00 -4.21
CA ASP A 75 -6.50 -14.92 -4.97
C ASP A 75 -5.46 -14.01 -4.29
N VAL A 76 -5.28 -14.21 -2.98
CA VAL A 76 -4.38 -13.40 -2.16
C VAL A 76 -2.92 -13.68 -2.52
N VAL A 77 -2.17 -12.62 -2.82
CA VAL A 77 -0.73 -12.63 -3.07
C VAL A 77 -0.04 -11.73 -2.05
N CYS A 78 0.91 -12.29 -1.29
CA CYS A 78 1.72 -11.56 -0.32
C CYS A 78 3.11 -11.29 -0.88
N GLY A 79 3.54 -10.03 -0.88
CA GLY A 79 4.82 -9.60 -1.44
C GLY A 79 4.77 -9.46 -2.97
N ASN A 80 5.86 -8.93 -3.53
CA ASN A 80 6.02 -8.80 -4.97
C ASN A 80 6.76 -10.04 -5.52
N PRO A 81 6.14 -10.84 -6.41
CA PRO A 81 6.81 -12.01 -6.99
C PRO A 81 8.10 -11.69 -7.75
N HIS A 82 8.21 -10.47 -8.29
CA HIS A 82 9.42 -10.00 -9.00
C HIS A 82 10.50 -9.41 -8.08
N PHE A 83 10.20 -9.29 -6.78
CA PHE A 83 11.11 -8.73 -5.79
C PHE A 83 11.00 -9.49 -4.47
N PRO A 84 11.61 -10.69 -4.36
CA PRO A 84 11.65 -11.43 -3.10
C PRO A 84 12.24 -10.58 -1.98
N ASP A 85 11.45 -10.34 -0.94
CA ASP A 85 11.79 -9.42 0.16
C ASP A 85 11.18 -9.91 1.47
N GLU A 86 11.90 -9.76 2.56
CA GLU A 86 11.40 -10.04 3.91
C GLU A 86 10.44 -8.96 4.41
N GLN A 87 10.52 -7.73 3.85
CA GLN A 87 9.69 -6.61 4.26
C GLN A 87 8.26 -6.76 3.75
N LYS A 88 7.30 -6.64 4.66
CA LYS A 88 5.88 -6.82 4.38
C LYS A 88 5.27 -5.50 3.87
N ARG A 89 5.41 -5.25 2.56
CA ARG A 89 5.06 -3.98 1.91
C ARG A 89 3.99 -4.08 0.84
N LEU A 90 3.62 -5.31 0.41
CA LEU A 90 2.69 -5.50 -0.68
C LEU A 90 1.76 -6.67 -0.39
N LEU A 91 0.49 -6.45 -0.67
CA LEU A 91 -0.58 -7.44 -0.58
C LEU A 91 -1.57 -7.18 -1.70
N ALA A 92 -1.93 -8.21 -2.44
CA ALA A 92 -2.98 -8.14 -3.44
C ALA A 92 -4.09 -9.15 -3.14
N GLY A 93 -5.30 -8.84 -3.55
CA GLY A 93 -6.46 -9.73 -3.44
C GLY A 93 -7.55 -9.29 -4.41
N THR A 94 -8.43 -10.20 -4.76
CA THR A 94 -9.58 -9.94 -5.62
C THR A 94 -10.84 -9.83 -4.77
N VAL A 95 -11.60 -8.75 -4.96
CA VAL A 95 -12.87 -8.47 -4.28
C VAL A 95 -13.95 -8.23 -5.33
N GLY A 96 -14.90 -9.15 -5.45
CA GLY A 96 -15.80 -9.17 -6.60
C GLY A 96 -15.02 -9.29 -7.91
N ASP A 97 -15.21 -8.32 -8.81
CA ASP A 97 -14.52 -8.28 -10.10
C ASP A 97 -13.28 -7.37 -10.11
N VAL A 98 -12.87 -6.85 -8.95
CA VAL A 98 -11.76 -5.88 -8.87
C VAL A 98 -10.55 -6.50 -8.18
N ARG A 99 -9.42 -6.47 -8.86
CA ARG A 99 -8.11 -6.77 -8.31
C ARG A 99 -7.63 -5.57 -7.52
N VAL A 100 -7.41 -5.70 -6.22
CA VAL A 100 -6.96 -4.61 -5.35
C VAL A 100 -5.56 -4.93 -4.85
N ILE A 101 -4.64 -4.01 -5.08
CA ILE A 101 -3.25 -4.11 -4.64
C ILE A 101 -3.01 -3.01 -3.59
N CYS A 102 -2.63 -3.42 -2.38
CA CYS A 102 -2.23 -2.53 -1.30
C CYS A 102 -0.70 -2.49 -1.24
N ALA A 103 -0.10 -1.32 -1.48
CA ALA A 103 1.34 -1.14 -1.48
C ALA A 103 1.78 -0.10 -0.43
N TYR A 104 2.81 -0.44 0.31
CA TYR A 104 3.56 0.49 1.17
C TYR A 104 4.96 0.66 0.57
N MET A 105 5.11 1.64 -0.32
CA MET A 105 6.35 1.88 -1.03
C MET A 105 7.46 2.35 -0.07
N PRO A 106 8.71 1.91 -0.27
CA PRO A 106 9.81 2.33 0.61
C PRO A 106 9.97 3.86 0.65
N ASN A 107 10.28 4.41 1.81
CA ASN A 107 10.54 5.85 1.94
C ASN A 107 11.83 6.27 1.21
N GLY A 108 12.92 5.48 1.34
CA GLY A 108 14.21 5.74 0.69
C GLY A 108 15.17 6.60 1.53
N GLN A 109 14.74 7.15 2.64
CA GLN A 109 15.49 7.92 3.62
C GLN A 109 16.17 9.20 3.07
N ALA A 110 17.09 9.10 2.10
CA ALA A 110 17.77 10.22 1.48
C ALA A 110 18.23 9.85 0.05
N VAL A 111 18.17 10.79 -0.85
CA VAL A 111 18.66 10.61 -2.24
C VAL A 111 20.13 10.18 -2.23
N GLY A 112 20.47 9.13 -2.99
CA GLY A 112 21.81 8.57 -3.07
C GLY A 112 22.20 7.63 -1.93
N SER A 113 21.27 7.28 -1.02
CA SER A 113 21.53 6.27 0.00
C SER A 113 21.19 4.85 -0.50
N ASP A 114 21.72 3.81 0.16
CA ASP A 114 21.37 2.40 -0.14
C ASP A 114 19.85 2.15 -0.05
N LYS A 115 19.15 2.86 0.84
CA LYS A 115 17.70 2.77 0.97
C LYS A 115 16.97 3.44 -0.19
N TYR A 116 17.56 4.46 -0.77
CA TYR A 116 17.04 5.09 -1.99
C TYR A 116 17.19 4.16 -3.19
N ASP A 117 18.36 3.53 -3.35
CA ASP A 117 18.58 2.55 -4.41
C ASP A 117 17.64 1.33 -4.27
N TYR A 118 17.43 0.87 -3.02
CA TYR A 118 16.43 -0.15 -2.73
C TYR A 118 15.03 0.29 -3.17
N LYS A 119 14.62 1.52 -2.85
CA LYS A 119 13.32 2.09 -3.26
C LYS A 119 13.13 2.06 -4.78
N LEU A 120 14.13 2.54 -5.53
CA LEU A 120 14.03 2.59 -6.99
C LEU A 120 13.94 1.20 -7.62
N ARG A 121 14.73 0.23 -7.12
CA ARG A 121 14.64 -1.18 -7.57
C ARG A 121 13.29 -1.80 -7.21
N TRP A 122 12.75 -1.49 -6.04
CA TRP A 122 11.44 -1.97 -5.60
C TRP A 122 10.33 -1.44 -6.50
N LEU A 123 10.37 -0.14 -6.86
CA LEU A 123 9.41 0.49 -7.78
C LEU A 123 9.51 -0.08 -9.20
N ASP A 124 10.72 -0.39 -9.67
CA ASP A 124 10.94 -1.00 -10.97
C ASP A 124 10.32 -2.41 -11.04
N ALA A 125 10.58 -3.23 -10.03
CA ALA A 125 9.99 -4.55 -9.92
C ALA A 125 8.46 -4.51 -9.77
N LEU A 126 7.92 -3.51 -9.03
CA LEU A 126 6.48 -3.30 -8.94
C LEU A 126 5.88 -3.01 -10.31
N ALA A 127 6.49 -2.13 -11.11
CA ALA A 127 6.01 -1.80 -12.44
C ALA A 127 5.98 -3.04 -13.37
N GLY A 128 7.02 -3.89 -13.29
CA GLY A 128 7.06 -5.14 -14.05
C GLY A 128 5.91 -6.08 -13.70
N TRP A 129 5.73 -6.36 -12.41
CA TRP A 129 4.63 -7.22 -11.94
C TRP A 129 3.26 -6.61 -12.19
N LEU A 130 3.10 -5.30 -12.00
CA LEU A 130 1.82 -4.61 -12.24
C LEU A 130 1.37 -4.72 -13.71
N GLY A 131 2.30 -4.71 -14.66
CA GLY A 131 1.98 -4.95 -16.08
C GLY A 131 1.34 -6.34 -16.33
N GLU A 132 1.79 -7.38 -15.62
CA GLU A 132 1.21 -8.72 -15.68
C GLU A 132 -0.18 -8.74 -15.02
N GLU A 133 -0.32 -8.12 -13.85
CA GLU A 133 -1.60 -8.03 -13.13
C GLU A 133 -2.67 -7.27 -13.94
N ILE A 134 -2.30 -6.16 -14.60
CA ILE A 134 -3.21 -5.39 -15.46
C ILE A 134 -3.66 -6.23 -16.67
N ALA A 135 -2.75 -7.00 -17.27
CA ALA A 135 -3.09 -7.87 -18.40
C ALA A 135 -4.04 -9.00 -17.98
N ALA A 136 -3.92 -9.51 -16.76
CA ALA A 136 -4.75 -10.59 -16.22
C ALA A 136 -6.10 -10.10 -15.65
N HIS A 137 -6.14 -8.86 -15.14
CA HIS A 137 -7.29 -8.29 -14.41
C HIS A 137 -7.73 -6.95 -15.01
N PRO A 138 -8.76 -6.92 -15.87
CA PRO A 138 -9.24 -5.67 -16.50
C PRO A 138 -9.70 -4.61 -15.50
N GLY A 139 -10.19 -5.03 -14.33
CA GLY A 139 -10.53 -4.14 -13.22
C GLY A 139 -9.45 -4.22 -12.13
N LEU A 140 -8.50 -3.28 -12.13
CA LEU A 140 -7.42 -3.25 -11.14
C LEU A 140 -7.32 -1.88 -10.47
N ALA A 141 -7.07 -1.89 -9.16
CA ALA A 141 -6.77 -0.69 -8.38
C ALA A 141 -5.48 -0.90 -7.57
N LEU A 142 -4.48 -0.06 -7.80
CA LEU A 142 -3.29 0.06 -6.96
C LEU A 142 -3.52 1.19 -5.94
N CYS A 143 -3.63 0.83 -4.68
CA CYS A 143 -3.82 1.75 -3.56
C CYS A 143 -2.64 1.65 -2.58
N GLY A 144 -2.37 2.72 -1.85
CA GLY A 144 -1.34 2.63 -0.82
C GLY A 144 -0.67 3.96 -0.48
N ASP A 145 0.43 3.84 0.25
CA ASP A 145 1.34 4.94 0.54
C ASP A 145 2.50 4.89 -0.45
N TYR A 146 2.50 5.80 -1.39
CA TYR A 146 3.50 5.83 -2.47
C TYR A 146 4.86 6.36 -2.03
N ASN A 147 4.93 7.10 -0.92
CA ASN A 147 6.15 7.79 -0.49
C ASN A 147 6.81 8.60 -1.63
N ILE A 148 5.98 9.16 -2.51
CA ILE A 148 6.37 10.02 -3.63
C ILE A 148 5.37 11.19 -3.67
N ALA A 149 5.88 12.42 -3.77
CA ALA A 149 5.11 13.59 -4.11
C ALA A 149 5.21 13.79 -5.63
N PRO A 150 4.19 13.40 -6.40
CA PRO A 150 4.28 13.35 -7.86
C PRO A 150 4.37 14.72 -8.52
N ASP A 151 3.89 15.76 -7.84
CA ASP A 151 3.82 17.13 -8.37
C ASP A 151 4.19 18.15 -7.27
N ASP A 152 4.57 19.35 -7.67
CA ASP A 152 4.90 20.43 -6.73
C ASP A 152 3.72 20.87 -5.88
N ARG A 153 2.49 20.60 -6.32
CA ARG A 153 1.25 20.84 -5.56
C ARG A 153 1.09 19.89 -4.35
N ASP A 154 1.86 18.81 -4.32
CA ASP A 154 1.80 17.80 -3.26
C ASP A 154 2.75 18.11 -2.09
N VAL A 155 3.46 19.23 -2.15
CA VAL A 155 4.34 19.73 -1.10
C VAL A 155 4.06 21.20 -0.76
N HIS A 156 4.23 21.56 0.51
CA HIS A 156 3.95 22.93 0.96
C HIS A 156 5.01 23.95 0.53
N ASP A 157 6.25 23.51 0.29
CA ASP A 157 7.35 24.36 -0.19
C ASP A 157 8.13 23.65 -1.31
N PRO A 158 7.69 23.79 -2.58
CA PRO A 158 8.34 23.15 -3.72
C PRO A 158 9.82 23.47 -3.89
N LYS A 159 10.25 24.67 -3.49
CA LYS A 159 11.67 25.09 -3.61
C LYS A 159 12.53 24.36 -2.60
N ALA A 160 12.07 24.21 -1.37
CA ALA A 160 12.78 23.49 -0.32
C ALA A 160 12.84 21.98 -0.60
N TRP A 161 11.79 21.42 -1.23
CA TRP A 161 11.68 19.98 -1.53
C TRP A 161 12.25 19.57 -2.89
N ALA A 162 12.64 20.53 -3.74
CA ALA A 162 13.20 20.22 -5.06
C ALA A 162 14.42 19.30 -4.95
N GLY A 163 14.36 18.12 -5.59
CA GLY A 163 15.43 17.11 -5.59
C GLY A 163 15.66 16.40 -4.26
N GLN A 164 14.86 16.66 -3.22
CA GLN A 164 14.91 15.91 -1.96
C GLN A 164 14.19 14.56 -2.10
N ILE A 165 14.35 13.69 -1.10
CA ILE A 165 13.59 12.44 -1.00
C ILE A 165 12.08 12.72 -1.15
N LEU A 166 11.32 11.81 -1.75
CA LEU A 166 9.93 11.91 -2.17
C LEU A 166 9.68 12.82 -3.39
N CYS A 167 10.58 13.76 -3.69
CA CYS A 167 10.44 14.77 -4.75
C CYS A 167 11.57 14.72 -5.79
N SER A 168 12.40 13.69 -5.76
CA SER A 168 13.46 13.53 -6.76
C SER A 168 12.90 13.16 -8.13
N GLU A 169 13.61 13.54 -9.18
CA GLU A 169 13.21 13.22 -10.55
C GLU A 169 13.07 11.70 -10.81
N PRO A 170 14.00 10.82 -10.35
CA PRO A 170 13.82 9.38 -10.50
C PRO A 170 12.58 8.82 -9.82
N GLU A 171 12.19 9.34 -8.65
CA GLU A 171 10.97 8.92 -7.96
C GLU A 171 9.72 9.34 -8.74
N ARG A 172 9.67 10.60 -9.18
CA ARG A 172 8.56 11.11 -10.00
C ARG A 172 8.47 10.37 -11.34
N ALA A 173 9.59 10.08 -11.99
CA ALA A 173 9.63 9.28 -13.22
C ALA A 173 9.10 7.85 -13.00
N ALA A 174 9.47 7.20 -11.87
CA ALA A 174 8.94 5.90 -11.50
C ALA A 174 7.42 5.94 -11.29
N PHE A 175 6.90 6.97 -10.62
CA PHE A 175 5.46 7.16 -10.44
C PHE A 175 4.73 7.35 -11.77
N GLN A 176 5.27 8.19 -12.68
CA GLN A 176 4.69 8.37 -14.01
C GLN A 176 4.68 7.09 -14.83
N ARG A 177 5.71 6.23 -14.69
CA ARG A 177 5.73 4.91 -15.34
C ARG A 177 4.61 4.01 -14.83
N LEU A 178 4.31 4.02 -13.51
CA LEU A 178 3.16 3.26 -12.97
C LEU A 178 1.84 3.76 -13.53
N LEU A 179 1.69 5.08 -13.72
CA LEU A 179 0.47 5.67 -14.32
C LEU A 179 0.33 5.40 -15.82
N GLY A 180 1.41 5.08 -16.49
CA GLY A 180 1.45 4.82 -17.93
C GLY A 180 1.20 3.35 -18.32
N LEU A 181 1.02 2.45 -17.35
CA LEU A 181 0.66 1.04 -17.57
C LEU A 181 -0.81 0.90 -17.88
#